data_7551e33a33d21aa4f6b179c7fda75cdb
#
_entry.id   7551e33a33d21aa4f6b179c7fda75cdb
#
_cell.length_a   1.000
_cell.length_b   1.000
_cell.length_c   1.000
_cell.angle_alpha   90.00
_cell.angle_beta   90.00
_cell.angle_gamma   90.00
#
_symmetry.space_group_name_H-M   'P 1'
#
loop_
_entity.id
_entity.type
_entity.pdbx_description
1 polymer ?
#
loop_
_entity_poly.entity_id
_entity_poly.type
_entity_poly.pdbx_seq_one_letter_code
_entity_poly.pdbx_strand_id
1 'polypeptide(L)'
;MKILDIREVSVPLRSSMRNAVFDFSEMTTSVVAVITDRQRDGQPVVGFAFNSTGRYACGAVMRARMIPRLLTVDPDSLLDPATGLIDPARALACMMQREKPGGHTERSIAVGTIEMAIWDAVAKAQGLPLHVLLAQQFNGGHYPDKVPCYVGGGWYAPGKGVPELCDEIRQRLDQGYTTMKIKVGGASLSEDLARGSSHCGGGGG
;
A
#
# COMPACT_ATOMS: atom_id res chain seq x y z
N MET A 1 8.27 -17.26 -16.44
CA MET A 1 6.95 -16.62 -16.17
C MET A 1 6.95 -15.24 -16.83
N LYS A 2 6.04 -15.02 -17.79
CA LYS A 2 5.97 -13.77 -18.57
C LYS A 2 4.72 -12.99 -18.18
N ILE A 3 4.78 -11.67 -18.26
CA ILE A 3 3.62 -10.80 -18.10
C ILE A 3 2.80 -10.86 -19.40
N LEU A 4 1.52 -11.22 -19.30
CA LEU A 4 0.59 -11.23 -20.43
C LEU A 4 -0.19 -9.91 -20.53
N ASP A 5 -0.59 -9.36 -19.40
CA ASP A 5 -1.35 -8.13 -19.31
C ASP A 5 -1.18 -7.48 -17.93
N ILE A 6 -1.34 -6.16 -17.86
CA ILE A 6 -1.41 -5.40 -16.61
C ILE A 6 -2.64 -4.50 -16.67
N ARG A 7 -3.55 -4.69 -15.75
CA ARG A 7 -4.77 -3.90 -15.65
C ARG A 7 -4.73 -2.98 -14.45
N GLU A 8 -5.18 -1.77 -14.63
CA GLU A 8 -5.34 -0.77 -13.57
C GLU A 8 -6.75 -0.20 -13.62
N VAL A 9 -7.37 -0.09 -12.44
CA VAL A 9 -8.65 0.58 -12.25
C VAL A 9 -8.52 1.56 -11.11
N SER A 10 -8.80 2.83 -11.39
CA SER A 10 -8.88 3.88 -10.37
C SER A 10 -10.30 3.98 -9.82
N VAL A 11 -10.43 3.88 -8.51
CA VAL A 11 -11.71 3.92 -7.79
C VAL A 11 -11.72 5.12 -6.83
N PRO A 12 -12.76 5.97 -6.83
CA PRO A 12 -12.86 7.07 -5.88
C PRO A 12 -13.07 6.52 -4.45
N LEU A 13 -12.41 7.14 -3.48
CA LEU A 13 -12.61 6.81 -2.08
C LEU A 13 -13.91 7.45 -1.57
N ARG A 14 -14.71 6.66 -0.87
CA ARG A 14 -15.87 7.14 -0.12
C ARG A 14 -15.48 7.25 1.35
N SER A 15 -15.03 8.42 1.76
CA SER A 15 -14.54 8.65 3.13
C SER A 15 -14.91 10.05 3.59
N SER A 16 -15.26 10.20 4.87
CA SER A 16 -15.37 11.49 5.54
C SER A 16 -14.13 11.83 6.38
N MET A 17 -13.10 10.98 6.31
CA MET A 17 -11.88 11.18 7.09
C MET A 17 -11.00 12.25 6.46
N ARG A 18 -10.38 13.04 7.33
CA ARG A 18 -9.34 14.00 6.95
C ARG A 18 -8.28 14.12 8.05
N ASN A 19 -7.12 14.58 7.66
CA ASN A 19 -6.07 14.99 8.58
C ASN A 19 -5.72 16.48 8.32
N ALA A 20 -4.63 16.96 8.89
CA ALA A 20 -4.21 18.36 8.73
C ALA A 20 -3.90 18.74 7.27
N VAL A 21 -3.61 17.78 6.40
CA VAL A 21 -3.10 18.01 5.03
C VAL A 21 -4.04 17.47 3.96
N PHE A 22 -4.69 16.33 4.20
CA PHE A 22 -5.45 15.59 3.19
C PHE A 22 -6.91 15.43 3.59
N ASP A 23 -7.78 15.65 2.61
CA ASP A 23 -9.17 15.20 2.62
C ASP A 23 -9.24 13.92 1.77
N PHE A 24 -9.59 12.80 2.41
CA PHE A 24 -9.64 11.50 1.74
C PHE A 24 -10.85 11.33 0.84
N SER A 25 -11.88 12.19 1.00
CA SER A 25 -13.05 12.18 0.12
C SER A 25 -12.73 12.58 -1.32
N GLU A 26 -11.63 13.31 -1.50
CA GLU A 26 -11.15 13.77 -2.81
C GLU A 26 -10.13 12.82 -3.46
N MET A 27 -9.84 11.68 -2.83
CA MET A 27 -8.80 10.77 -3.30
C MET A 27 -9.36 9.58 -4.08
N THR A 28 -8.47 8.96 -4.86
CA THR A 28 -8.71 7.70 -5.55
C THR A 28 -7.76 6.63 -5.06
N THR A 29 -8.14 5.39 -5.19
CA THR A 29 -7.28 4.21 -5.08
C THR A 29 -7.15 3.56 -6.43
N SER A 30 -5.92 3.26 -6.86
CA SER A 30 -5.67 2.42 -8.01
C SER A 30 -5.47 0.97 -7.56
N VAL A 31 -6.22 0.06 -8.18
CA VAL A 31 -6.04 -1.38 -8.04
C VAL A 31 -5.36 -1.89 -9.28
N VAL A 32 -4.30 -2.68 -9.11
CA VAL A 32 -3.49 -3.24 -10.20
C VAL A 32 -3.56 -4.76 -10.16
N ALA A 33 -3.73 -5.38 -11.34
CA ALA A 33 -3.61 -6.81 -11.55
C ALA A 33 -2.54 -7.08 -12.61
N VAL A 34 -1.50 -7.84 -12.26
CA VAL A 34 -0.48 -8.35 -13.17
C VAL A 34 -0.82 -9.78 -13.55
N ILE A 35 -1.21 -9.99 -14.78
CA ILE A 35 -1.64 -11.29 -15.33
C ILE A 35 -0.43 -11.95 -15.98
N THR A 36 -0.16 -13.20 -15.60
CA THR A 36 1.02 -13.96 -16.11
C THR A 36 0.61 -15.17 -16.91
N ASP A 37 1.56 -15.72 -17.68
CA ASP A 37 1.42 -17.02 -18.39
C ASP A 37 1.54 -18.23 -17.45
N ARG A 38 1.92 -18.02 -16.18
CA ARG A 38 2.08 -19.10 -15.21
C ARG A 38 0.72 -19.56 -14.70
N GLN A 39 0.58 -20.87 -14.56
CA GLN A 39 -0.57 -21.47 -13.90
C GLN A 39 -0.14 -22.17 -12.61
N ARG A 40 -1.02 -22.18 -11.63
CA ARG A 40 -0.91 -22.93 -10.39
C ARG A 40 -2.28 -23.47 -10.01
N ASP A 41 -2.36 -24.76 -9.70
CA ASP A 41 -3.60 -25.46 -9.36
C ASP A 41 -4.73 -25.23 -10.40
N GLY A 42 -4.34 -25.20 -11.70
CA GLY A 42 -5.28 -24.99 -12.81
C GLY A 42 -5.79 -23.54 -12.97
N GLN A 43 -5.26 -22.60 -12.18
CA GLN A 43 -5.64 -21.19 -12.25
C GLN A 43 -4.46 -20.32 -12.70
N PRO A 44 -4.71 -19.24 -13.47
CA PRO A 44 -3.66 -18.29 -13.81
C PRO A 44 -3.10 -17.63 -12.56
N VAL A 45 -1.78 -17.48 -12.50
CA VAL A 45 -1.14 -16.67 -11.46
C VAL A 45 -1.33 -15.22 -11.80
N VAL A 46 -2.08 -14.51 -10.93
CA VAL A 46 -2.33 -13.08 -11.03
C VAL A 46 -1.84 -12.41 -9.74
N GLY A 47 -0.97 -11.43 -9.89
CA GLY A 47 -0.53 -10.61 -8.79
C GLY A 47 -1.41 -9.37 -8.64
N PHE A 48 -1.72 -9.01 -7.39
CA PHE A 48 -2.57 -7.86 -7.07
C PHE A 48 -1.87 -6.89 -6.14
N ALA A 49 -2.12 -5.61 -6.36
CA ALA A 49 -1.78 -4.57 -5.41
C ALA A 49 -2.73 -3.38 -5.53
N PHE A 50 -2.71 -2.52 -4.54
CA PHE A 50 -3.41 -1.24 -4.58
C PHE A 50 -2.62 -0.17 -3.81
N ASN A 51 -2.89 1.09 -4.10
CA ASN A 51 -2.39 2.20 -3.31
C ASN A 51 -3.50 2.74 -2.38
N SER A 52 -3.16 2.97 -1.12
CA SER A 52 -4.13 3.44 -0.12
C SER A 52 -4.35 4.95 -0.14
N THR A 53 -3.44 5.69 -0.73
CA THR A 53 -3.49 7.15 -0.88
C THR A 53 -3.23 7.52 -2.32
N GLY A 54 -3.86 6.79 -3.23
CA GLY A 54 -3.80 7.05 -4.64
C GLY A 54 -4.28 8.46 -4.92
N ARG A 55 -3.50 9.15 -5.71
CA ARG A 55 -3.86 10.46 -6.18
C ARG A 55 -4.30 10.32 -7.61
N TYR A 56 -5.18 11.17 -8.04
CA TYR A 56 -5.83 11.16 -9.34
C TYR A 56 -4.89 10.81 -10.51
N ALA A 57 -3.64 11.24 -10.46
CA ALA A 57 -2.66 11.02 -11.51
C ALA A 57 -2.01 9.63 -11.51
N CYS A 58 -2.08 8.84 -10.42
CA CYS A 58 -1.38 7.55 -10.34
C CYS A 58 -1.81 6.59 -11.45
N GLY A 59 -3.10 6.39 -11.64
CA GLY A 59 -3.64 5.55 -12.71
C GLY A 59 -3.25 6.03 -14.11
N ALA A 60 -3.28 7.35 -14.34
CA ALA A 60 -2.84 7.93 -15.60
C ALA A 60 -1.35 7.67 -15.88
N VAL A 61 -0.49 7.83 -14.88
CA VAL A 61 0.96 7.53 -14.99
C VAL A 61 1.16 6.05 -15.28
N MET A 62 0.44 5.15 -14.60
CA MET A 62 0.52 3.71 -14.85
C MET A 62 0.14 3.37 -16.28
N ARG A 63 -1.06 3.76 -16.72
CA ARG A 63 -1.59 3.42 -18.05
C ARG A 63 -0.83 4.07 -19.20
N ALA A 64 -0.44 5.33 -19.06
CA ALA A 64 0.20 6.06 -20.14
C ALA A 64 1.69 5.77 -20.30
N ARG A 65 2.36 5.28 -19.24
CA ARG A 65 3.82 5.22 -19.24
C ARG A 65 4.40 3.92 -18.69
N MET A 66 4.02 3.49 -17.48
CA MET A 66 4.68 2.38 -16.80
C MET A 66 4.26 1.02 -17.35
N ILE A 67 2.97 0.79 -17.51
CA ILE A 67 2.41 -0.44 -18.07
C ILE A 67 2.90 -0.69 -19.52
N PRO A 68 2.84 0.28 -20.45
CA PRO A 68 3.37 0.09 -21.80
C PRO A 68 4.84 -0.32 -21.83
N ARG A 69 5.68 0.22 -20.95
CA ARG A 69 7.10 -0.16 -20.89
C ARG A 69 7.30 -1.62 -20.58
N LEU A 70 6.53 -2.16 -19.62
CA LEU A 70 6.61 -3.57 -19.22
C LEU A 70 6.03 -4.51 -20.29
N LEU A 71 5.01 -4.07 -21.04
CA LEU A 71 4.35 -4.91 -22.05
C LEU A 71 5.04 -4.88 -23.41
N THR A 72 5.89 -3.87 -23.69
CA THR A 72 6.59 -3.73 -24.99
C THR A 72 8.06 -4.15 -24.96
N VAL A 73 8.64 -4.31 -23.78
CA VAL A 73 10.02 -4.80 -23.65
C VAL A 73 10.07 -6.31 -23.97
N ASP A 74 11.26 -6.79 -24.41
CA ASP A 74 11.47 -8.24 -24.51
C ASP A 74 11.17 -8.91 -23.16
N PRO A 75 10.17 -9.80 -23.10
CA PRO A 75 9.78 -10.44 -21.84
C PRO A 75 10.94 -11.18 -21.15
N ASP A 76 11.87 -11.73 -21.90
CA ASP A 76 12.99 -12.48 -21.34
C ASP A 76 13.98 -11.56 -20.61
N SER A 77 14.02 -10.26 -20.94
CA SER A 77 14.83 -9.26 -20.23
C SER A 77 14.34 -8.98 -18.81
N LEU A 78 13.09 -9.31 -18.51
CA LEU A 78 12.50 -9.13 -17.17
C LEU A 78 12.71 -10.36 -16.28
N LEU A 79 13.25 -11.47 -16.80
CA LEU A 79 13.36 -12.73 -16.05
C LEU A 79 14.65 -12.79 -15.23
N ASP A 80 14.56 -13.39 -14.08
CA ASP A 80 15.69 -13.95 -13.36
C ASP A 80 16.15 -15.24 -14.10
N PRO A 81 17.38 -15.30 -14.63
CA PRO A 81 17.86 -16.44 -15.38
C PRO A 81 17.98 -17.73 -14.56
N ALA A 82 18.08 -17.62 -13.24
CA ALA A 82 18.20 -18.79 -12.38
C ALA A 82 16.86 -19.47 -12.12
N THR A 83 15.78 -18.68 -12.02
CA THR A 83 14.45 -19.20 -11.67
C THR A 83 13.47 -19.21 -12.84
N GLY A 84 13.71 -18.41 -13.88
CA GLY A 84 12.77 -18.19 -14.97
C GLY A 84 11.50 -17.45 -14.56
N LEU A 85 11.49 -16.87 -13.36
CA LEU A 85 10.43 -16.00 -12.87
C LEU A 85 10.73 -14.53 -13.19
N ILE A 86 9.72 -13.68 -13.10
CA ILE A 86 9.94 -12.24 -13.23
C ILE A 86 10.83 -11.78 -12.06
N ASP A 87 11.89 -11.03 -12.38
CA ASP A 87 12.71 -10.32 -11.41
C ASP A 87 12.09 -8.93 -11.15
N PRO A 88 11.55 -8.67 -9.94
CA PRO A 88 10.96 -7.38 -9.64
C PRO A 88 11.92 -6.20 -9.79
N ALA A 89 13.22 -6.40 -9.53
CA ALA A 89 14.22 -5.35 -9.70
C ALA A 89 14.42 -4.98 -11.18
N ARG A 90 14.43 -5.96 -12.09
CA ARG A 90 14.48 -5.73 -13.53
C ARG A 90 13.21 -5.04 -14.03
N ALA A 91 12.05 -5.43 -13.52
CA ALA A 91 10.79 -4.78 -13.85
C ALA A 91 10.78 -3.32 -13.35
N LEU A 92 11.27 -3.05 -12.14
CA LEU A 92 11.45 -1.69 -11.61
C LEU A 92 12.38 -0.87 -12.49
N ALA A 93 13.54 -1.42 -12.86
CA ALA A 93 14.51 -0.76 -13.75
C ALA A 93 13.89 -0.44 -15.12
N CYS A 94 13.09 -1.35 -15.67
CA CYS A 94 12.37 -1.15 -16.92
C CYS A 94 11.36 0.02 -16.80
N MET A 95 10.55 0.05 -15.75
CA MET A 95 9.60 1.15 -15.50
C MET A 95 10.31 2.50 -15.35
N MET A 96 11.49 2.51 -14.72
CA MET A 96 12.24 3.73 -14.43
C MET A 96 13.19 4.16 -15.55
N GLN A 97 13.22 3.45 -16.68
CA GLN A 97 14.05 3.85 -17.82
C GLN A 97 13.71 5.28 -18.28
N ARG A 98 14.76 6.11 -18.46
CA ARG A 98 14.66 7.51 -18.89
C ARG A 98 13.80 8.40 -17.96
N GLU A 99 13.56 7.95 -16.72
CA GLU A 99 12.97 8.81 -15.70
C GLU A 99 14.08 9.65 -15.04
N LYS A 100 13.78 10.92 -14.79
CA LYS A 100 14.69 11.77 -14.03
C LYS A 100 14.74 11.31 -12.57
N PRO A 101 15.91 11.38 -11.90
CA PRO A 101 15.99 11.16 -10.47
C PRO A 101 15.05 12.10 -9.71
N GLY A 102 14.53 11.64 -8.58
CA GLY A 102 13.52 12.36 -7.83
C GLY A 102 12.17 12.36 -8.55
N GLY A 103 11.29 13.26 -8.19
CA GLY A 103 10.02 13.44 -8.88
C GLY A 103 8.82 13.50 -7.96
N HIS A 104 7.65 13.50 -8.59
CA HIS A 104 6.38 13.65 -7.92
C HIS A 104 5.98 12.37 -7.18
N THR A 105 5.30 12.52 -6.07
CA THR A 105 4.74 11.44 -5.25
C THR A 105 3.92 10.45 -6.09
N GLU A 106 3.12 10.94 -7.03
CA GLU A 106 2.27 10.15 -7.91
C GLU A 106 3.06 9.13 -8.74
N ARG A 107 4.23 9.51 -9.26
CA ARG A 107 5.08 8.58 -10.01
C ARG A 107 5.60 7.46 -9.11
N SER A 108 6.12 7.78 -7.95
CA SER A 108 6.64 6.80 -7.01
C SER A 108 5.56 5.84 -6.53
N ILE A 109 4.36 6.35 -6.24
CA ILE A 109 3.19 5.54 -5.86
C ILE A 109 2.77 4.62 -7.03
N ALA A 110 2.71 5.15 -8.25
CA ALA A 110 2.33 4.38 -9.43
C ALA A 110 3.29 3.22 -9.70
N VAL A 111 4.59 3.50 -9.68
CA VAL A 111 5.64 2.49 -9.87
C VAL A 111 5.58 1.44 -8.77
N GLY A 112 5.55 1.87 -7.49
CA GLY A 112 5.51 0.95 -6.35
C GLY A 112 4.25 0.08 -6.32
N THR A 113 3.11 0.59 -6.79
CA THR A 113 1.88 -0.22 -6.85
C THR A 113 2.02 -1.36 -7.89
N ILE A 114 2.58 -1.09 -9.06
CA ILE A 114 2.83 -2.13 -10.06
C ILE A 114 3.89 -3.12 -9.53
N GLU A 115 4.95 -2.62 -8.92
CA GLU A 115 6.01 -3.45 -8.36
C GLU A 115 5.48 -4.39 -7.27
N MET A 116 4.65 -3.92 -6.35
CA MET A 116 3.99 -4.77 -5.35
C MET A 116 3.15 -5.87 -5.98
N ALA A 117 2.41 -5.58 -7.06
CA ALA A 117 1.65 -6.60 -7.79
C ALA A 117 2.56 -7.63 -8.46
N ILE A 118 3.74 -7.23 -8.95
CA ILE A 118 4.74 -8.16 -9.50
C ILE A 118 5.30 -9.05 -8.38
N TRP A 119 5.65 -8.50 -7.22
CA TRP A 119 6.09 -9.28 -6.06
C TRP A 119 5.05 -10.29 -5.61
N ASP A 120 3.77 -9.91 -5.58
CA ASP A 120 2.67 -10.80 -5.25
C ASP A 120 2.53 -11.95 -6.27
N ALA A 121 2.68 -11.65 -7.58
CA ALA A 121 2.67 -12.68 -8.63
C ALA A 121 3.84 -13.67 -8.47
N VAL A 122 5.05 -13.18 -8.19
CA VAL A 122 6.24 -14.02 -7.99
C VAL A 122 6.09 -14.90 -6.75
N ALA A 123 5.58 -14.36 -5.65
CA ALA A 123 5.33 -15.12 -4.43
C ALA A 123 4.29 -16.23 -4.66
N LYS A 124 3.20 -15.91 -5.34
CA LYS A 124 2.17 -16.88 -5.73
C LYS A 124 2.69 -17.97 -6.65
N ALA A 125 3.55 -17.62 -7.64
CA ALA A 125 4.16 -18.58 -8.53
C ALA A 125 5.05 -19.60 -7.80
N GLN A 126 5.69 -19.19 -6.70
CA GLN A 126 6.50 -20.05 -5.85
C GLN A 126 5.70 -20.73 -4.72
N GLY A 127 4.44 -20.37 -4.55
CA GLY A 127 3.62 -20.92 -3.48
C GLY A 127 3.99 -20.43 -2.08
N LEU A 128 4.60 -19.28 -2.00
CA LEU A 128 5.07 -18.68 -0.76
C LEU A 128 4.24 -17.45 -0.37
N PRO A 129 4.00 -17.22 0.91
CA PRO A 129 3.60 -15.90 1.38
C PRO A 129 4.68 -14.87 1.03
N LEU A 130 4.29 -13.65 0.66
CA LEU A 130 5.24 -12.62 0.24
C LEU A 130 6.33 -12.33 1.29
N HIS A 131 5.97 -12.29 2.57
CA HIS A 131 6.95 -12.03 3.64
C HIS A 131 8.02 -13.13 3.74
N VAL A 132 7.65 -14.39 3.46
CA VAL A 132 8.61 -15.52 3.43
C VAL A 132 9.56 -15.37 2.24
N LEU A 133 9.04 -15.04 1.06
CA LEU A 133 9.86 -14.80 -0.13
C LEU A 133 10.86 -13.67 0.12
N LEU A 134 10.40 -12.54 0.66
CA LEU A 134 11.26 -11.39 0.97
C LEU A 134 12.31 -11.74 2.02
N ALA A 135 11.95 -12.50 3.06
CA ALA A 135 12.90 -12.96 4.05
C ALA A 135 13.99 -13.87 3.46
N GLN A 136 13.60 -14.80 2.60
CA GLN A 136 14.56 -15.67 1.92
C GLN A 136 15.53 -14.88 1.04
N GLN A 137 15.03 -13.86 0.34
CA GLN A 137 15.85 -13.09 -0.58
C GLN A 137 16.75 -12.05 0.12
N PHE A 138 16.28 -11.42 1.20
CA PHE A 138 16.95 -10.26 1.79
C PHE A 138 17.39 -10.43 3.24
N ASN A 139 16.97 -11.50 3.92
CA ASN A 139 17.24 -11.67 5.35
C ASN A 139 17.60 -13.12 5.74
N GLY A 140 18.22 -13.88 4.83
CA GLY A 140 18.66 -15.25 5.11
C GLY A 140 17.53 -16.19 5.54
N GLY A 141 16.30 -15.91 5.16
CA GLY A 141 15.09 -16.68 5.52
C GLY A 141 14.50 -16.34 6.89
N HIS A 142 15.09 -15.42 7.64
CA HIS A 142 14.61 -15.06 8.97
C HIS A 142 13.52 -14.00 8.92
N TYR A 143 12.40 -14.24 9.59
CA TYR A 143 11.31 -13.28 9.80
C TYR A 143 10.67 -13.49 11.18
N PRO A 144 10.16 -12.45 11.82
CA PRO A 144 9.49 -12.58 13.12
C PRO A 144 8.08 -13.16 12.96
N ASP A 145 7.66 -14.00 13.90
CA ASP A 145 6.29 -14.53 13.94
C ASP A 145 5.25 -13.45 14.25
N LYS A 146 5.67 -12.38 14.91
CA LYS A 146 4.81 -11.26 15.32
C LYS A 146 5.52 -9.93 15.09
N VAL A 147 4.75 -8.95 14.65
CA VAL A 147 5.20 -7.56 14.50
C VAL A 147 4.43 -6.69 15.48
N PRO A 148 5.12 -5.88 16.33
CA PRO A 148 4.46 -4.88 17.17
C PRO A 148 3.63 -3.92 16.33
N CYS A 149 2.38 -3.70 16.71
CA CYS A 149 1.46 -2.85 15.99
C CYS A 149 0.85 -1.80 16.91
N TYR A 150 0.55 -0.66 16.34
CA TYR A 150 -0.38 0.31 16.90
C TYR A 150 -1.60 0.45 15.99
N VAL A 151 -2.75 0.86 16.54
CA VAL A 151 -3.92 1.19 15.73
C VAL A 151 -3.96 2.68 15.42
N GLY A 152 -4.23 3.02 14.16
CA GLY A 152 -4.46 4.40 13.75
C GLY A 152 -5.90 4.83 14.00
N GLY A 153 -6.08 6.07 14.49
CA GLY A 153 -7.38 6.67 14.72
C GLY A 153 -7.30 8.17 14.94
N GLY A 154 -8.29 8.71 15.61
CA GLY A 154 -8.33 10.14 15.94
C GLY A 154 -8.41 11.05 14.72
N TRP A 155 -9.09 10.63 13.65
CA TRP A 155 -9.31 11.41 12.45
C TRP A 155 -10.20 12.62 12.76
N TYR A 156 -9.99 13.73 12.06
CA TYR A 156 -10.90 14.85 12.09
C TYR A 156 -12.14 14.54 11.25
N ALA A 157 -13.31 14.78 11.81
CA ALA A 157 -14.58 14.68 11.11
C ALA A 157 -15.56 15.72 11.71
N PRO A 158 -16.55 16.20 10.95
CA PRO A 158 -17.60 17.06 11.50
C PRO A 158 -18.29 16.42 12.71
N GLY A 159 -18.40 17.14 13.81
CA GLY A 159 -19.03 16.66 15.06
C GLY A 159 -18.18 15.70 15.89
N LYS A 160 -16.93 15.44 15.51
CA LYS A 160 -16.02 14.57 16.25
C LYS A 160 -15.09 15.39 17.16
N GLY A 161 -15.52 15.62 18.40
CA GLY A 161 -14.76 16.28 19.45
C GLY A 161 -13.94 15.31 20.32
N VAL A 162 -13.61 15.76 21.53
CA VAL A 162 -12.89 14.95 22.53
C VAL A 162 -13.72 13.76 23.02
N PRO A 163 -15.03 13.87 23.30
CA PRO A 163 -15.83 12.72 23.72
C PRO A 163 -15.81 11.57 22.72
N GLU A 164 -16.04 11.86 21.45
CA GLU A 164 -16.06 10.87 20.36
C GLU A 164 -14.68 10.25 20.15
N LEU A 165 -13.60 11.02 20.33
CA LEU A 165 -12.24 10.51 20.33
C LEU A 165 -12.02 9.52 21.48
N CYS A 166 -12.50 9.85 22.68
CA CYS A 166 -12.38 8.97 23.84
C CYS A 166 -13.16 7.67 23.65
N ASP A 167 -14.34 7.74 23.06
CA ASP A 167 -15.13 6.54 22.74
C ASP A 167 -14.42 5.64 21.71
N GLU A 168 -13.81 6.25 20.68
CA GLU A 168 -12.98 5.51 19.72
C GLU A 168 -11.79 4.82 20.43
N ILE A 169 -11.10 5.53 21.32
CA ILE A 169 -9.96 4.98 22.07
C ILE A 169 -10.40 3.79 22.93
N ARG A 170 -11.50 3.93 23.71
CA ARG A 170 -12.04 2.83 24.52
C ARG A 170 -12.37 1.61 23.68
N GLN A 171 -13.04 1.80 22.55
CA GLN A 171 -13.34 0.70 21.62
C GLN A 171 -12.07 -0.01 21.14
N ARG A 172 -10.98 0.70 20.91
CA ARG A 172 -9.70 0.10 20.50
C ARG A 172 -9.02 -0.65 21.66
N LEU A 173 -9.09 -0.11 22.86
CA LEU A 173 -8.62 -0.80 24.07
C LEU A 173 -9.38 -2.11 24.30
N ASP A 174 -10.71 -2.11 24.14
CA ASP A 174 -11.55 -3.30 24.25
C ASP A 174 -11.21 -4.36 23.21
N GLN A 175 -10.69 -3.95 22.05
CA GLN A 175 -10.17 -4.84 21.00
C GLN A 175 -8.76 -5.38 21.31
N GLY A 176 -8.14 -4.96 22.42
CA GLY A 176 -6.82 -5.42 22.87
C GLY A 176 -5.64 -4.59 22.37
N TYR A 177 -5.87 -3.46 21.69
CA TYR A 177 -4.77 -2.55 21.31
C TYR A 177 -4.29 -1.78 22.54
N THR A 178 -2.96 -1.74 22.74
CA THR A 178 -2.31 -1.02 23.84
C THR A 178 -1.65 0.28 23.39
N THR A 179 -1.52 0.48 22.09
CA THR A 179 -0.90 1.68 21.50
C THR A 179 -1.77 2.22 20.40
N MET A 180 -2.06 3.52 20.45
CA MET A 180 -2.89 4.21 19.48
C MET A 180 -2.20 5.44 18.92
N LYS A 181 -2.27 5.64 17.61
CA LYS A 181 -1.81 6.86 16.94
C LYS A 181 -3.01 7.72 16.58
N ILE A 182 -3.05 8.96 17.12
CA ILE A 182 -4.07 9.95 16.78
C ILE A 182 -3.54 11.02 15.82
N LYS A 183 -4.43 11.75 15.17
CA LYS A 183 -4.10 12.88 14.28
C LYS A 183 -4.11 14.17 15.07
N VAL A 184 -3.11 15.04 14.80
CA VAL A 184 -2.97 16.39 15.32
C VAL A 184 -2.63 17.37 14.19
N GLY A 185 -2.81 18.67 14.41
CA GLY A 185 -2.48 19.74 13.45
C GLY A 185 -3.63 20.15 12.52
N GLY A 186 -4.81 19.55 12.64
CA GLY A 186 -5.98 19.87 11.82
C GLY A 186 -7.06 20.69 12.54
N ALA A 187 -6.83 21.03 13.81
CA ALA A 187 -7.69 21.87 14.62
C ALA A 187 -6.89 23.05 15.23
N SER A 188 -7.52 23.89 16.05
CA SER A 188 -6.79 24.90 16.82
C SER A 188 -5.81 24.24 17.80
N LEU A 189 -4.75 24.97 18.18
CA LEU A 189 -3.77 24.45 19.14
C LEU A 189 -4.44 24.02 20.46
N SER A 190 -5.41 24.79 20.95
CA SER A 190 -6.15 24.49 22.19
C SER A 190 -6.96 23.20 22.07
N GLU A 191 -7.60 22.94 20.92
CA GLU A 191 -8.36 21.73 20.68
C GLU A 191 -7.42 20.51 20.54
N ASP A 192 -6.31 20.65 19.81
CA ASP A 192 -5.36 19.56 19.65
C ASP A 192 -4.65 19.20 20.97
N LEU A 193 -4.35 20.20 21.82
CA LEU A 193 -3.86 19.97 23.18
C LEU A 193 -4.92 19.25 24.04
N ALA A 194 -6.18 19.65 23.97
CA ALA A 194 -7.27 18.97 24.68
C ALA A 194 -7.42 17.51 24.20
N ARG A 195 -7.32 17.25 22.91
CA ARG A 195 -7.35 15.90 22.32
C ARG A 195 -6.18 15.04 22.80
N GLY A 196 -4.96 15.62 22.86
CA GLY A 196 -3.75 14.89 23.27
C GLY A 196 -3.64 14.64 24.78
N SER A 197 -4.19 15.54 25.60
CA SER A 197 -4.17 15.45 27.07
C SER A 197 -5.38 14.73 27.68
N SER A 198 -6.38 14.38 26.88
CA SER A 198 -7.59 13.73 27.37
C SER A 198 -7.31 12.36 27.94
N HIS A 199 -7.71 12.14 29.20
CA HIS A 199 -7.67 10.84 29.86
C HIS A 199 -8.87 9.99 29.40
N CYS A 200 -8.74 9.36 28.23
CA CYS A 200 -9.78 8.54 27.65
C CYS A 200 -9.85 7.12 28.27
N GLY A 201 -8.87 6.75 29.08
CA GLY A 201 -8.90 5.53 29.89
C GLY A 201 -9.84 5.68 31.06
N GLY A 202 -10.79 4.77 31.26
CA GLY A 202 -11.59 4.70 32.47
C GLY A 202 -10.66 4.58 33.67
N GLY A 203 -10.88 5.38 34.71
CA GLY A 203 -10.22 5.21 35.98
C GLY A 203 -10.55 3.82 36.52
N GLY A 204 -9.60 2.89 36.42
CA GLY A 204 -9.60 1.70 37.22
C GLY A 204 -9.20 2.12 38.63
N GLY A 205 -10.16 2.09 39.55
CA GLY A 205 -9.88 2.14 40.96
C GLY A 205 -9.22 0.86 41.43
#